data_dae5ae5e71d7a9f6f8532ba72e380694
#
_entry.id   dae5ae5e71d7a9f6f8532ba72e380694
#
_cell.length_a   1.000
_cell.length_b   1.000
_cell.length_c   1.000
_cell.angle_alpha   90.00
_cell.angle_beta   90.00
_cell.angle_gamma   90.00
#
_symmetry.space_group_name_H-M   'P 1'
#
loop_
_entity.id
_entity.type
_entity.pdbx_description
1 polymer ?
#
loop_
_entity_poly.entity_id
_entity_poly.type
_entity_poly.pdbx_seq_one_letter_code
_entity_poly.pdbx_strand_id
1 'polypeptide(L)'
;MGFVLIGIGSFSSLGTSGAMLQMVSHGLIGASLFFLVGATYDRTKTLKLDEMSGVGQKMRIMFALWTACSLASLALPGMSGFVSELMVFTGFVTDEVYTLCLLYTSPSPRDR
;
A
#
# COMPACT_ATOMS: atom_id res chain seq x y z
N MET A 1 -4.31 1.91 5.06
CA MET A 1 -5.76 1.94 5.42
C MET A 1 -6.52 3.11 4.80
N GLY A 2 -5.92 4.30 4.60
CA GLY A 2 -6.60 5.44 3.93
C GLY A 2 -7.17 5.11 2.56
N PHE A 3 -6.43 4.38 1.71
CA PHE A 3 -6.92 3.95 0.39
C PHE A 3 -8.17 3.06 0.43
N VAL A 4 -8.27 2.21 1.46
CA VAL A 4 -9.47 1.38 1.65
C VAL A 4 -10.69 2.24 1.95
N LEU A 5 -10.54 3.27 2.80
CA LEU A 5 -11.62 4.21 3.11
C LEU A 5 -12.04 5.03 1.89
N ILE A 6 -11.07 5.49 1.08
CA ILE A 6 -11.37 6.19 -0.17
C ILE A 6 -12.11 5.27 -1.15
N GLY A 7 -11.67 4.02 -1.30
CA GLY A 7 -12.30 3.05 -2.19
C GLY A 7 -13.73 2.69 -1.78
N ILE A 8 -14.01 2.57 -0.48
CA ILE A 8 -15.37 2.37 0.03
C ILE A 8 -16.21 3.65 -0.13
N GLY A 9 -15.61 4.81 0.15
CA GLY A 9 -16.27 6.10 0.06
C GLY A 9 -16.61 6.56 -1.36
N SER A 10 -15.99 5.96 -2.39
CA SER A 10 -16.34 6.24 -3.79
C SER A 10 -17.68 5.65 -4.22
N PHE A 11 -18.25 4.70 -3.48
CA PHE A 11 -19.49 3.95 -3.81
C PHE A 11 -19.48 3.31 -5.21
N SER A 12 -18.31 3.25 -5.86
CA SER A 12 -18.10 2.65 -7.16
C SER A 12 -17.77 1.15 -7.03
N SER A 13 -18.25 0.32 -7.96
CA SER A 13 -17.92 -1.11 -7.95
C SER A 13 -16.42 -1.35 -8.16
N LEU A 14 -15.78 -0.49 -8.97
CA LEU A 14 -14.34 -0.54 -9.23
C LEU A 14 -13.54 -0.12 -7.98
N GLY A 15 -13.94 0.96 -7.31
CA GLY A 15 -13.31 1.42 -6.08
C GLY A 15 -13.44 0.42 -4.94
N THR A 16 -14.61 -0.18 -4.78
CA THR A 16 -14.86 -1.22 -3.76
C THR A 16 -14.04 -2.48 -4.02
N SER A 17 -13.94 -2.92 -5.27
CA SER A 17 -13.10 -4.07 -5.65
C SER A 17 -11.62 -3.78 -5.38
N GLY A 18 -11.15 -2.57 -5.71
CA GLY A 18 -9.80 -2.11 -5.39
C GLY A 18 -9.53 -2.09 -3.88
N ALA A 19 -10.49 -1.62 -3.08
CA ALA A 19 -10.40 -1.61 -1.63
C ALA A 19 -10.28 -3.02 -1.03
N MET A 20 -11.06 -3.99 -1.53
CA MET A 20 -10.95 -5.39 -1.12
C MET A 20 -9.58 -5.99 -1.46
N LEU A 21 -9.10 -5.75 -2.67
CA LEU A 21 -7.78 -6.23 -3.09
C LEU A 21 -6.67 -5.60 -2.23
N GLN A 22 -6.81 -4.32 -1.88
CA GLN A 22 -5.85 -3.63 -1.02
C GLN A 22 -5.80 -4.21 0.39
N MET A 23 -6.94 -4.58 0.98
CA MET A 23 -6.97 -5.21 2.29
C MET A 23 -6.21 -6.53 2.31
N VAL A 24 -6.44 -7.39 1.31
CA VAL A 24 -5.74 -8.68 1.19
C VAL A 24 -4.24 -8.49 0.97
N SER A 25 -3.85 -7.64 0.01
CA SER A 25 -2.44 -7.34 -0.27
C SER A 25 -1.70 -6.79 0.95
N HIS A 26 -2.30 -5.82 1.64
CA HIS A 26 -1.72 -5.21 2.83
C HIS A 26 -1.54 -6.23 3.96
N GLY A 27 -2.53 -7.09 4.18
CA GLY A 27 -2.45 -8.15 5.18
C GLY A 27 -1.33 -9.15 4.90
N LEU A 28 -1.20 -9.60 3.65
CA LEU A 28 -0.14 -10.55 3.26
C LEU A 28 1.26 -9.94 3.36
N ILE A 29 1.44 -8.71 2.89
CA ILE A 29 2.72 -8.00 2.97
C ILE A 29 3.10 -7.75 4.42
N GLY A 30 2.17 -7.29 5.25
CA GLY A 30 2.40 -7.06 6.68
C GLY A 30 2.79 -8.34 7.41
N ALA A 31 2.06 -9.43 7.21
CA ALA A 31 2.39 -10.74 7.79
C ALA A 31 3.79 -11.22 7.37
N SER A 32 4.14 -11.08 6.09
CA SER A 32 5.45 -11.46 5.56
C SER A 32 6.58 -10.65 6.19
N LEU A 33 6.41 -9.33 6.33
CA LEU A 33 7.40 -8.46 6.96
C LEU A 33 7.61 -8.82 8.44
N PHE A 34 6.54 -9.06 9.20
CA PHE A 34 6.65 -9.48 10.60
C PHE A 34 7.34 -10.84 10.73
N PHE A 35 7.03 -11.78 9.85
CA PHE A 35 7.71 -13.07 9.84
C PHE A 35 9.21 -12.95 9.56
N LEU A 36 9.59 -12.09 8.61
CA LEU A 36 10.99 -11.80 8.30
C LEU A 36 11.73 -11.13 9.48
N VAL A 37 11.07 -10.21 10.19
CA VAL A 37 11.64 -9.61 11.41
C VAL A 37 11.89 -10.68 12.46
N GLY A 38 10.93 -11.56 12.71
CA GLY A 38 11.08 -12.67 13.65
C GLY A 38 12.23 -13.61 13.27
N ALA A 39 12.29 -14.03 12.01
CA ALA A 39 13.35 -14.90 11.52
C ALA A 39 14.75 -14.24 11.57
N THR A 40 14.82 -12.94 11.36
CA THR A 40 16.06 -12.17 11.51
C THR A 40 16.48 -12.10 12.97
N TYR A 41 15.54 -11.81 13.87
CA TYR A 41 15.79 -11.78 15.31
C TYR A 41 16.28 -13.11 15.86
N ASP A 42 15.72 -14.22 15.42
CA ASP A 42 16.17 -15.57 15.86
C ASP A 42 17.63 -15.84 15.53
N ARG A 43 18.13 -15.25 14.45
CA ARG A 43 19.52 -15.43 13.98
C ARG A 43 20.50 -14.40 14.56
N THR A 44 20.07 -13.16 14.73
CA THR A 44 20.94 -12.05 15.17
C THR A 44 20.85 -11.82 16.69
N LYS A 45 19.73 -12.22 17.32
CA LYS A 45 19.42 -11.99 18.73
C LYS A 45 19.47 -10.53 19.17
N THR A 46 19.45 -9.59 18.22
CA THR A 46 19.43 -8.15 18.46
C THR A 46 18.38 -7.47 17.58
N LEU A 47 17.77 -6.40 18.09
CA LEU A 47 16.85 -5.53 17.36
C LEU A 47 17.46 -4.15 17.06
N LYS A 48 18.70 -3.93 17.51
CA LYS A 48 19.38 -2.66 17.26
C LYS A 48 19.92 -2.62 15.85
N LEU A 49 19.51 -1.62 15.08
CA LEU A 49 19.92 -1.45 13.69
C LEU A 49 21.43 -1.24 13.52
N ASP A 50 22.08 -0.57 14.51
CA ASP A 50 23.51 -0.32 14.48
C ASP A 50 24.35 -1.61 14.54
N GLU A 51 23.84 -2.62 15.26
CA GLU A 51 24.50 -3.93 15.39
C GLU A 51 24.20 -4.87 14.20
N MET A 52 23.17 -4.53 13.38
CA MET A 52 22.75 -5.32 12.22
C MET A 52 23.50 -4.94 10.93
N SER A 53 24.56 -4.15 11.03
CA SER A 53 25.38 -3.77 9.88
C SER A 53 26.00 -5.02 9.19
N GLY A 54 25.85 -5.09 7.86
CA GLY A 54 26.43 -6.18 7.05
C GLY A 54 25.67 -7.50 7.03
N VAL A 55 24.48 -7.59 7.65
CA VAL A 55 23.65 -8.82 7.68
C VAL A 55 23.28 -9.30 6.28
N GLY A 56 23.10 -8.38 5.32
CA GLY A 56 22.79 -8.72 3.93
C GLY A 56 23.84 -9.56 3.23
N GLN A 57 25.11 -9.43 3.59
CA GLN A 57 26.20 -10.23 3.02
C GLN A 57 26.21 -11.67 3.57
N LYS A 58 25.85 -11.83 4.85
CA LYS A 58 25.82 -13.15 5.50
C LYS A 58 24.54 -13.94 5.18
N MET A 59 23.41 -13.25 5.01
CA MET A 59 22.09 -13.87 4.81
C MET A 59 21.44 -13.37 3.51
N ARG A 60 22.02 -13.76 2.36
CA ARG A 60 21.59 -13.29 1.03
C ARG A 60 20.11 -13.54 0.73
N ILE A 61 19.61 -14.72 1.06
CA ILE A 61 18.21 -15.11 0.81
C ILE A 61 17.26 -14.23 1.65
N MET A 62 17.56 -14.03 2.94
CA MET A 62 16.77 -13.17 3.81
C MET A 62 16.76 -11.72 3.32
N PHE A 63 17.91 -11.23 2.87
CA PHE A 63 18.02 -9.88 2.31
C PHE A 63 17.19 -9.73 1.04
N ALA A 64 17.21 -10.72 0.13
CA ALA A 64 16.39 -10.70 -1.08
C ALA A 64 14.88 -10.69 -0.75
N LEU A 65 14.44 -11.50 0.22
CA LEU A 65 13.05 -11.51 0.68
C LEU A 65 12.65 -10.17 1.33
N TRP A 66 13.53 -9.60 2.15
CA TRP A 66 13.33 -8.27 2.75
C TRP A 66 13.14 -7.20 1.68
N THR A 67 14.01 -7.19 0.68
CA THR A 67 13.94 -6.24 -0.44
C THR A 67 12.64 -6.43 -1.22
N ALA A 68 12.29 -7.67 -1.56
CA ALA A 68 11.05 -7.96 -2.28
C ALA A 68 9.79 -7.52 -1.51
N CYS A 69 9.70 -7.82 -0.22
CA CYS A 69 8.56 -7.39 0.60
C CYS A 69 8.52 -5.86 0.80
N SER A 70 9.68 -5.21 0.91
CA SER A 70 9.76 -3.75 1.01
C SER A 70 9.28 -3.07 -0.28
N LEU A 71 9.71 -3.58 -1.45
CA LEU A 71 9.25 -3.09 -2.75
C LEU A 71 7.75 -3.34 -2.97
N ALA A 72 7.24 -4.48 -2.48
CA ALA A 72 5.80 -4.76 -2.50
C ALA A 72 5.00 -3.79 -1.63
N SER A 73 5.55 -3.38 -0.48
CA SER A 73 4.91 -2.40 0.42
C SER A 73 4.89 -0.98 -0.15
N LEU A 74 5.82 -0.65 -1.06
CA LEU A 74 5.86 0.61 -1.80
C LEU A 74 4.90 0.65 -3.00
N ALA A 75 4.13 -0.42 -3.23
CA ALA A 75 3.19 -0.54 -4.35
C ALA A 75 3.81 -0.22 -5.71
N LEU A 76 5.03 -0.73 -5.98
CA LEU A 76 5.67 -0.52 -7.27
C LEU A 76 4.89 -1.17 -8.42
N PRO A 77 4.95 -0.60 -9.64
CA PRO A 77 4.35 -1.20 -10.82
C PRO A 77 4.79 -2.66 -11.00
N GLY A 78 3.82 -3.58 -11.17
CA GLY A 78 4.05 -5.02 -11.20
C GLY A 78 3.73 -5.74 -9.87
N MET A 79 3.46 -5.02 -8.81
CA MET A 79 3.01 -5.57 -7.52
C MET A 79 1.49 -5.42 -7.34
N SER A 80 0.89 -6.30 -6.52
CA SER A 80 -0.56 -6.30 -6.26
C SER A 80 -1.06 -5.00 -5.62
N GLY A 81 -0.22 -4.34 -4.82
CA GLY A 81 -0.52 -3.05 -4.21
C GLY A 81 -0.75 -1.96 -5.23
N PHE A 82 0.07 -1.88 -6.28
CA PHE A 82 -0.10 -0.90 -7.35
C PHE A 82 -1.45 -1.04 -8.07
N VAL A 83 -1.82 -2.27 -8.41
CA VAL A 83 -3.10 -2.54 -9.11
C VAL A 83 -4.28 -2.12 -8.26
N SER A 84 -4.27 -2.43 -6.97
CA SER A 84 -5.35 -2.08 -6.04
C SER A 84 -5.47 -0.57 -5.84
N GLU A 85 -4.36 0.13 -5.67
CA GLU A 85 -4.34 1.60 -5.54
C GLU A 85 -4.82 2.28 -6.82
N LEU A 86 -4.37 1.81 -7.99
CA LEU A 86 -4.81 2.33 -9.27
C LEU A 86 -6.32 2.16 -9.47
N MET A 87 -6.87 0.98 -9.09
CA MET A 87 -8.31 0.73 -9.16
C MET A 87 -9.10 1.67 -8.23
N VAL A 88 -8.61 1.91 -7.02
CA VAL A 88 -9.23 2.85 -6.07
C VAL A 88 -9.24 4.27 -6.64
N PHE A 89 -8.10 4.76 -7.13
CA PHE A 89 -8.00 6.09 -7.73
C PHE A 89 -8.88 6.23 -8.97
N THR A 90 -8.83 5.25 -9.87
CA THR A 90 -9.67 5.28 -11.08
C THR A 90 -11.15 5.24 -10.72
N GLY A 91 -11.56 4.39 -9.76
CA GLY A 91 -12.92 4.34 -9.26
C GLY A 91 -13.37 5.67 -8.66
N PHE A 92 -12.51 6.32 -7.88
CA PHE A 92 -12.81 7.61 -7.27
C PHE A 92 -12.94 8.74 -8.30
N VAL A 93 -12.05 8.81 -9.28
CA VAL A 93 -12.05 9.89 -10.31
C VAL A 93 -13.17 9.72 -11.33
N THR A 94 -13.55 8.47 -11.64
CA THR A 94 -14.59 8.17 -12.64
C THR A 94 -16.01 8.33 -12.09
N ASP A 95 -16.15 8.42 -10.77
CA ASP A 95 -17.45 8.45 -10.12
C ASP A 95 -18.07 9.86 -10.14
N GLU A 96 -19.40 9.92 -10.28
CA GLU A 96 -20.18 11.17 -10.25
C GLU A 96 -20.01 11.93 -8.93
N VAL A 97 -19.75 11.22 -7.82
CA VAL A 97 -19.52 11.83 -6.49
C VAL A 97 -18.33 12.78 -6.49
N TYR A 98 -17.22 12.41 -7.16
CA TYR A 98 -16.05 13.28 -7.29
C TYR A 98 -16.38 14.51 -8.14
N THR A 99 -17.07 14.31 -9.26
CA THR A 99 -17.48 15.40 -10.15
C THR A 99 -18.42 16.37 -9.44
N LEU A 100 -19.36 15.84 -8.65
CA LEU A 100 -20.31 16.62 -7.88
C LEU A 100 -19.62 17.42 -6.77
N CYS A 101 -18.65 16.82 -6.08
CA CYS A 101 -17.85 17.46 -5.05
C CYS A 101 -17.02 18.63 -5.63
N LEU A 102 -16.38 18.43 -6.78
CA LEU A 102 -15.63 19.49 -7.47
C LEU A 102 -16.53 20.61 -7.97
N LEU A 103 -17.71 20.28 -8.48
CA LEU A 103 -18.68 21.24 -8.96
C LEU A 103 -19.21 22.13 -7.81
N TYR A 104 -19.41 21.51 -6.63
CA TYR A 104 -19.90 22.23 -5.45
C TYR A 104 -18.84 23.09 -4.76
N THR A 105 -17.57 22.65 -4.80
CA THR A 105 -16.44 23.38 -4.20
C THR A 105 -15.79 24.37 -5.16
N SER A 106 -16.11 24.32 -6.46
CA SER A 106 -15.60 25.29 -7.43
C SER A 106 -16.21 26.67 -7.19
N PRO A 107 -15.41 27.74 -7.05
CA PRO A 107 -15.94 29.10 -6.87
C PRO A 107 -16.81 29.48 -8.06
N SER A 108 -18.03 29.95 -7.75
CA SER A 108 -18.98 30.40 -8.78
C SER A 108 -18.39 31.58 -9.59
N PRO A 109 -18.65 31.66 -10.91
CA PRO A 109 -18.26 32.83 -11.71
C PRO A 109 -18.81 34.16 -11.19
N ARG A 110 -19.79 34.13 -10.28
CA ARG A 110 -20.36 35.32 -9.63
C ARG A 110 -19.53 35.86 -8.47
N ASP A 111 -18.52 35.10 -8.00
CA ASP A 111 -17.67 35.48 -6.85
C ASP A 111 -16.34 36.11 -7.30
N ARG A 112 -16.23 36.50 -8.57
CA ARG A 112 -15.09 37.23 -9.14
C ARG A 112 -15.41 38.68 -9.39
#